data_0dbdb676a6e468fbccf23acca519e2e2
#
_entry.id   0dbdb676a6e468fbccf23acca519e2e2
#
_cell.length_a   1.000
_cell.length_b   1.000
_cell.length_c   1.000
_cell.angle_alpha   90.00
_cell.angle_beta   90.00
_cell.angle_gamma   90.00
#
_symmetry.space_group_name_H-M   'P 1'
#
loop_
_entity.id
_entity.type
_entity.pdbx_description
1 polymer ?
#
loop_
_entity_poly.entity_id
_entity_poly.type
_entity_poly.pdbx_seq_one_letter_code
_entity_poly.pdbx_strand_id
1 'polypeptide(L)'
;QAHFGGTVEPKADFAEAVRRAFADCDALVFVMATGIVVRTIAPLVQSKASDPAVLVLDQRGKHVISLLSGHLGGANAMAEQAAAYLGGEAVITTATDVEHVPAFDLFAKENHLTIENLEELKYISGALVAGEPVSLCTAFPVEKNAFPETVQIQSFSETPPHACAVAIADTTESVAAPHVLYLRPKSLVLGVGCKKQIPPAHLEQCFRTFLQEHHLSLSAVEKLATIGLKREEPAILALCEKYRLPLEICLLYTSPSPRDA
;
A
#
# COMPACT_ATOMS: atom_id res chain seq x y z
N GLN A 1 -33.88 -17.31 6.53
CA GLN A 1 -32.50 -17.81 6.64
C GLN A 1 -31.70 -17.15 5.52
N ALA A 2 -30.85 -16.17 5.89
CA ALA A 2 -29.91 -15.64 4.94
C ALA A 2 -28.89 -16.74 4.60
N HIS A 3 -28.78 -17.08 3.32
CA HIS A 3 -27.76 -18.02 2.86
C HIS A 3 -26.41 -17.29 2.88
N PHE A 4 -25.64 -17.47 3.93
CA PHE A 4 -24.20 -17.21 3.88
C PHE A 4 -23.57 -18.31 3.03
N GLY A 5 -23.06 -17.95 1.86
CA GLY A 5 -22.24 -18.85 1.05
C GLY A 5 -20.88 -19.05 1.71
N GLY A 6 -20.83 -19.82 2.78
CA GLY A 6 -19.61 -20.06 3.54
C GLY A 6 -19.56 -21.44 4.16
N THR A 7 -18.35 -21.88 4.51
CA THR A 7 -18.10 -23.14 5.22
C THR A 7 -18.32 -22.93 6.73
N VAL A 8 -19.14 -23.78 7.38
CA VAL A 8 -19.30 -23.76 8.83
C VAL A 8 -18.27 -24.72 9.42
N GLU A 9 -17.35 -24.22 10.22
CA GLU A 9 -16.40 -25.05 10.96
C GLU A 9 -16.98 -25.50 12.33
N PRO A 10 -16.70 -26.73 12.77
CA PRO A 10 -17.13 -27.21 14.09
C PRO A 10 -16.45 -26.42 15.21
N LYS A 11 -17.18 -26.22 16.33
CA LYS A 11 -16.75 -25.44 17.50
C LYS A 11 -15.51 -25.96 18.23
N ALA A 12 -14.90 -27.06 17.81
CA ALA A 12 -13.96 -27.84 18.61
C ALA A 12 -12.63 -27.16 18.96
N ASP A 13 -12.16 -26.18 18.16
CA ASP A 13 -10.90 -25.47 18.44
C ASP A 13 -10.96 -24.02 17.95
N PHE A 14 -11.58 -23.17 18.74
CA PHE A 14 -11.73 -21.74 18.41
C PHE A 14 -10.39 -21.04 18.21
N ALA A 15 -9.41 -21.29 19.10
CA ALA A 15 -8.10 -20.63 19.01
C ALA A 15 -7.34 -21.05 17.74
N GLU A 16 -7.40 -22.32 17.36
CA GLU A 16 -6.77 -22.81 16.14
C GLU A 16 -7.47 -22.31 14.87
N ALA A 17 -8.81 -22.25 14.88
CA ALA A 17 -9.57 -21.66 13.77
C ALA A 17 -9.22 -20.19 13.57
N VAL A 18 -9.12 -19.41 14.66
CA VAL A 18 -8.70 -18.01 14.61
C VAL A 18 -7.26 -17.88 14.11
N ARG A 19 -6.33 -18.74 14.56
CA ARG A 19 -4.95 -18.71 14.11
C ARG A 19 -4.83 -18.91 12.60
N ARG A 20 -5.57 -19.87 12.03
CA ARG A 20 -5.62 -20.10 10.57
C ARG A 20 -6.25 -18.92 9.83
N ALA A 21 -7.40 -18.46 10.28
CA ALA A 21 -8.08 -17.34 9.66
C ALA A 21 -7.26 -16.05 9.71
N PHE A 22 -6.52 -15.81 10.79
CA PHE A 22 -5.64 -14.64 10.92
C PHE A 22 -4.48 -14.66 9.93
N ALA A 23 -4.01 -15.85 9.52
CA ALA A 23 -2.95 -16.01 8.52
C ALA A 23 -3.47 -15.96 7.07
N ASP A 24 -4.70 -16.43 6.84
CA ASP A 24 -5.20 -16.72 5.48
C ASP A 24 -6.26 -15.72 4.98
N CYS A 25 -6.87 -14.93 5.89
CA CYS A 25 -7.96 -14.02 5.53
C CYS A 25 -7.53 -12.54 5.61
N ASP A 26 -8.08 -11.71 4.74
CA ASP A 26 -7.87 -10.26 4.76
C ASP A 26 -8.62 -9.57 5.91
N ALA A 27 -9.71 -10.17 6.40
CA ALA A 27 -10.52 -9.62 7.49
C ALA A 27 -11.17 -10.70 8.36
N LEU A 28 -11.25 -10.42 9.66
CA LEU A 28 -11.95 -11.23 10.65
C LEU A 28 -13.05 -10.41 11.33
N VAL A 29 -14.23 -10.99 11.43
CA VAL A 29 -15.38 -10.38 12.12
C VAL A 29 -15.80 -11.28 13.27
N PHE A 30 -15.74 -10.76 14.50
CA PHE A 30 -16.08 -11.46 15.71
C PHE A 30 -17.37 -10.92 16.32
N VAL A 31 -18.35 -11.80 16.57
CA VAL A 31 -19.58 -11.46 17.29
C VAL A 31 -19.48 -12.02 18.70
N MET A 32 -18.74 -11.32 19.57
CA MET A 32 -18.46 -11.76 20.95
C MET A 32 -17.84 -10.63 21.78
N ALA A 33 -17.58 -10.89 23.07
CA ALA A 33 -16.92 -9.93 23.95
C ALA A 33 -15.49 -9.60 23.46
N THR A 34 -15.17 -8.31 23.32
CA THR A 34 -13.87 -7.78 22.85
C THR A 34 -12.68 -8.38 23.61
N GLY A 35 -12.80 -8.55 24.94
CA GLY A 35 -11.71 -9.14 25.76
C GLY A 35 -11.37 -10.59 25.40
N ILE A 36 -12.32 -11.38 24.85
CA ILE A 36 -12.05 -12.73 24.35
C ILE A 36 -11.21 -12.62 23.06
N VAL A 37 -11.65 -11.75 22.14
CA VAL A 37 -10.95 -11.53 20.87
C VAL A 37 -9.51 -11.09 21.11
N VAL A 38 -9.31 -10.05 21.94
CA VAL A 38 -7.97 -9.53 22.27
C VAL A 38 -7.04 -10.63 22.79
N ARG A 39 -7.49 -11.45 23.77
CA ARG A 39 -6.66 -12.55 24.30
C ARG A 39 -6.33 -13.61 23.26
N THR A 40 -7.25 -13.84 22.30
CA THR A 40 -7.05 -14.85 21.25
C THR A 40 -6.09 -14.37 20.17
N ILE A 41 -6.20 -13.11 19.73
CA ILE A 41 -5.36 -12.59 18.64
C ILE A 41 -4.02 -12.03 19.11
N ALA A 42 -3.87 -11.63 20.40
CA ALA A 42 -2.66 -10.99 20.88
C ALA A 42 -1.34 -11.74 20.56
N PRO A 43 -1.26 -13.09 20.61
CA PRO A 43 -0.06 -13.83 20.20
C PRO A 43 0.21 -13.82 18.69
N LEU A 44 -0.77 -13.40 17.87
CA LEU A 44 -0.72 -13.44 16.40
C LEU A 44 -0.37 -12.09 15.80
N VAL A 45 -0.61 -11.00 16.53
CA VAL A 45 -0.39 -9.62 16.06
C VAL A 45 1.08 -9.38 15.82
N GLN A 46 1.42 -8.87 14.62
CA GLN A 46 2.80 -8.60 14.17
C GLN A 46 2.98 -7.16 13.70
N SER A 47 2.22 -6.71 12.71
CA SER A 47 2.41 -5.42 12.09
C SER A 47 1.11 -4.88 11.48
N LYS A 48 0.88 -3.57 11.63
CA LYS A 48 -0.24 -2.88 10.97
C LYS A 48 -0.23 -2.96 9.43
N ALA A 49 0.91 -3.35 8.85
CA ALA A 49 1.05 -3.48 7.40
C ALA A 49 0.68 -4.88 6.88
N SER A 50 0.69 -5.90 7.75
CA SER A 50 0.47 -7.31 7.36
C SER A 50 -0.73 -7.95 8.06
N ASP A 51 -1.10 -7.44 9.23
CA ASP A 51 -2.19 -8.04 10.01
C ASP A 51 -3.54 -7.76 9.35
N PRO A 52 -4.47 -8.74 9.36
CA PRO A 52 -5.80 -8.59 8.79
C PRO A 52 -6.62 -7.53 9.52
N ALA A 53 -7.64 -7.01 8.86
CA ALA A 53 -8.66 -6.20 9.52
C ALA A 53 -9.38 -7.03 10.60
N VAL A 54 -9.55 -6.48 11.80
CA VAL A 54 -10.31 -7.16 12.86
C VAL A 54 -11.45 -6.27 13.35
N LEU A 55 -12.67 -6.76 13.19
CA LEU A 55 -13.87 -6.14 13.70
C LEU A 55 -14.45 -6.96 14.85
N VAL A 56 -14.98 -6.28 15.86
CA VAL A 56 -15.70 -6.92 16.96
C VAL A 56 -17.08 -6.30 17.12
N LEU A 57 -18.09 -7.12 17.11
CA LEU A 57 -19.49 -6.71 17.28
C LEU A 57 -20.08 -7.31 18.55
N ASP A 58 -20.98 -6.56 19.19
CA ASP A 58 -21.86 -7.17 20.18
C ASP A 58 -22.91 -8.06 19.50
N GLN A 59 -23.54 -8.93 20.27
CA GLN A 59 -24.49 -9.93 19.76
C GLN A 59 -25.77 -9.34 19.12
N ARG A 60 -26.02 -8.03 19.29
CA ARG A 60 -27.14 -7.32 18.67
C ARG A 60 -26.73 -6.47 17.50
N GLY A 61 -25.41 -6.39 17.20
CA GLY A 61 -24.86 -5.53 16.16
C GLY A 61 -25.02 -4.04 16.44
N LYS A 62 -25.20 -3.67 17.73
CA LYS A 62 -25.39 -2.27 18.10
C LYS A 62 -24.10 -1.47 18.03
N HIS A 63 -22.96 -2.08 18.36
CA HIS A 63 -21.65 -1.47 18.25
C HIS A 63 -20.77 -2.34 17.38
N VAL A 64 -20.08 -1.71 16.43
CA VAL A 64 -19.10 -2.33 15.52
C VAL A 64 -17.77 -1.69 15.78
N ILE A 65 -16.87 -2.40 16.44
CA ILE A 65 -15.57 -1.90 16.87
C ILE A 65 -14.52 -2.24 15.81
N SER A 66 -13.87 -1.22 15.25
CA SER A 66 -12.62 -1.38 14.48
C SER A 66 -11.49 -1.64 15.46
N LEU A 67 -11.09 -2.92 15.64
CA LEU A 67 -10.15 -3.32 16.68
C LEU A 67 -8.69 -3.30 16.21
N LEU A 68 -8.42 -3.73 14.97
CA LEU A 68 -7.08 -3.86 14.42
C LEU A 68 -7.06 -3.52 12.93
N SER A 69 -5.94 -2.94 12.46
CA SER A 69 -5.68 -2.61 11.05
C SER A 69 -6.74 -1.67 10.43
N GLY A 70 -7.01 -0.56 11.13
CA GLY A 70 -8.07 0.41 10.78
C GLY A 70 -7.95 0.95 9.36
N HIS A 71 -6.79 1.52 8.97
CA HIS A 71 -6.56 2.15 7.68
C HIS A 71 -6.12 1.14 6.61
N LEU A 72 -4.87 0.67 6.66
CA LEU A 72 -4.29 -0.23 5.63
C LEU A 72 -5.07 -1.54 5.50
N GLY A 73 -5.48 -2.14 6.61
CA GLY A 73 -6.34 -3.33 6.61
C GLY A 73 -7.78 -3.05 6.23
N GLY A 74 -8.26 -1.81 6.42
CA GLY A 74 -9.61 -1.38 6.05
C GLY A 74 -10.68 -1.61 7.15
N ALA A 75 -10.27 -1.90 8.40
CA ALA A 75 -11.23 -2.19 9.47
C ALA A 75 -12.14 -0.99 9.79
N ASN A 76 -11.68 0.27 9.64
CA ASN A 76 -12.51 1.45 9.86
C ASN A 76 -13.67 1.52 8.85
N ALA A 77 -13.36 1.46 7.56
CA ALA A 77 -14.36 1.49 6.50
C ALA A 77 -15.35 0.30 6.60
N MET A 78 -14.83 -0.90 6.95
CA MET A 78 -15.69 -2.07 7.17
C MET A 78 -16.59 -1.90 8.40
N ALA A 79 -16.11 -1.27 9.49
CA ALA A 79 -16.90 -1.00 10.68
C ALA A 79 -18.04 -0.03 10.37
N GLU A 80 -17.79 1.02 9.61
CA GLU A 80 -18.82 1.98 9.15
C GLU A 80 -19.89 1.29 8.29
N GLN A 81 -19.46 0.50 7.29
CA GLN A 81 -20.38 -0.23 6.42
C GLN A 81 -21.24 -1.24 7.19
N ALA A 82 -20.61 -2.01 8.10
CA ALA A 82 -21.32 -2.98 8.92
C ALA A 82 -22.30 -2.30 9.88
N ALA A 83 -21.89 -1.20 10.52
CA ALA A 83 -22.76 -0.43 11.41
C ALA A 83 -23.96 0.15 10.65
N ALA A 84 -23.74 0.73 9.48
CA ALA A 84 -24.82 1.26 8.62
C ALA A 84 -25.81 0.15 8.21
N TYR A 85 -25.31 -1.03 7.84
CA TYR A 85 -26.14 -2.17 7.46
C TYR A 85 -26.97 -2.71 8.63
N LEU A 86 -26.40 -2.76 9.83
CA LEU A 86 -27.04 -3.31 11.03
C LEU A 86 -27.93 -2.28 11.77
N GLY A 87 -27.84 -1.00 11.40
CA GLY A 87 -28.47 0.09 12.16
C GLY A 87 -27.80 0.34 13.51
N GLY A 88 -26.52 0.03 13.60
CA GLY A 88 -25.67 0.20 14.77
C GLY A 88 -24.75 1.42 14.68
N GLU A 89 -23.74 1.45 15.53
CA GLU A 89 -22.73 2.50 15.65
C GLU A 89 -21.32 1.94 15.41
N ALA A 90 -20.55 2.58 14.53
CA ALA A 90 -19.13 2.28 14.34
C ALA A 90 -18.31 2.92 15.45
N VAL A 91 -17.45 2.12 16.10
CA VAL A 91 -16.53 2.60 17.13
C VAL A 91 -15.13 2.64 16.53
N ILE A 92 -14.71 3.84 16.14
CA ILE A 92 -13.42 4.11 15.54
C ILE A 92 -12.66 5.05 16.48
N THR A 93 -11.42 4.71 16.81
CA THR A 93 -10.58 5.45 17.76
C THR A 93 -9.28 5.95 17.15
N THR A 94 -9.11 5.79 15.84
CA THR A 94 -7.92 6.26 15.13
C THR A 94 -7.90 7.78 15.12
N ALA A 95 -6.82 8.39 15.61
CA ALA A 95 -6.74 9.83 15.82
C ALA A 95 -6.99 10.65 14.55
N THR A 96 -6.49 10.21 13.40
CA THR A 96 -6.71 10.88 12.11
C THR A 96 -8.17 10.90 11.69
N ASP A 97 -8.94 9.83 11.99
CA ASP A 97 -10.39 9.80 11.71
C ASP A 97 -11.15 10.71 12.69
N VAL A 98 -10.79 10.68 13.97
CA VAL A 98 -11.42 11.51 15.00
C VAL A 98 -11.22 13.00 14.75
N GLU A 99 -10.02 13.39 14.34
CA GLU A 99 -9.66 14.78 14.04
C GLU A 99 -9.96 15.17 12.58
N HIS A 100 -10.50 14.27 11.78
CA HIS A 100 -10.83 14.49 10.36
C HIS A 100 -9.65 15.02 9.53
N VAL A 101 -8.44 14.52 9.80
CA VAL A 101 -7.24 14.86 9.06
C VAL A 101 -6.85 13.78 8.06
N PRO A 102 -6.13 14.11 6.96
CA PRO A 102 -5.74 13.14 5.95
C PRO A 102 -4.90 11.99 6.52
N ALA A 103 -5.28 10.76 6.19
CA ALA A 103 -4.51 9.56 6.47
C ALA A 103 -3.69 9.19 5.22
N PHE A 104 -2.38 9.47 5.20
CA PHE A 104 -1.54 9.25 4.02
C PHE A 104 -1.29 7.77 3.70
N ASP A 105 -1.48 6.86 4.64
CA ASP A 105 -1.50 5.42 4.37
C ASP A 105 -2.76 5.01 3.59
N LEU A 106 -3.93 5.55 3.94
CA LEU A 106 -5.17 5.33 3.19
C LEU A 106 -5.07 5.98 1.80
N PHE A 107 -4.61 7.24 1.74
CA PHE A 107 -4.36 7.92 0.47
C PHE A 107 -3.42 7.12 -0.45
N ALA A 108 -2.34 6.57 0.09
CA ALA A 108 -1.42 5.73 -0.68
C ALA A 108 -2.12 4.46 -1.22
N LYS A 109 -2.93 3.80 -0.40
CA LYS A 109 -3.70 2.62 -0.79
C LYS A 109 -4.69 2.92 -1.91
N GLU A 110 -5.49 3.97 -1.76
CA GLU A 110 -6.52 4.37 -2.72
C GLU A 110 -5.94 4.80 -4.08
N ASN A 111 -4.74 5.41 -4.06
CA ASN A 111 -4.04 5.86 -5.26
C ASN A 111 -2.97 4.86 -5.75
N HIS A 112 -2.95 3.64 -5.24
CA HIS A 112 -2.00 2.58 -5.64
C HIS A 112 -0.52 3.00 -5.51
N LEU A 113 -0.21 3.83 -4.49
CA LEU A 113 1.15 4.26 -4.20
C LEU A 113 1.84 3.27 -3.24
N THR A 114 3.10 3.00 -3.46
CA THR A 114 3.92 2.20 -2.53
C THR A 114 4.53 3.11 -1.46
N ILE A 115 4.32 2.81 -0.19
CA ILE A 115 4.99 3.49 0.92
C ILE A 115 6.38 2.87 1.10
N GLU A 116 7.46 3.65 0.94
CA GLU A 116 8.83 3.13 1.08
C GLU A 116 9.31 3.06 2.54
N ASN A 117 8.89 4.01 3.36
CA ASN A 117 9.38 4.19 4.75
C ASN A 117 8.21 4.43 5.71
N LEU A 118 7.47 3.37 5.99
CA LEU A 118 6.23 3.40 6.79
C LEU A 118 6.44 3.97 8.22
N GLU A 119 7.65 3.89 8.75
CA GLU A 119 8.03 4.44 10.05
C GLU A 119 7.88 5.96 10.14
N GLU A 120 7.99 6.69 9.02
CA GLU A 120 7.82 8.13 8.98
C GLU A 120 6.34 8.56 9.06
N LEU A 121 5.41 7.67 8.73
CA LEU A 121 3.97 7.96 8.77
C LEU A 121 3.51 8.49 10.14
N LYS A 122 4.10 8.01 11.24
CA LYS A 122 3.74 8.46 12.60
C LYS A 122 4.01 9.94 12.83
N TYR A 123 5.09 10.48 12.24
CA TYR A 123 5.44 11.90 12.37
C TYR A 123 4.51 12.77 11.53
N ILE A 124 4.20 12.33 10.31
CA ILE A 124 3.26 13.02 9.41
C ILE A 124 1.87 13.06 10.03
N SER A 125 1.35 11.91 10.47
CA SER A 125 0.03 11.83 11.14
C SER A 125 0.00 12.62 12.44
N GLY A 126 1.08 12.56 13.23
CA GLY A 126 1.20 13.32 14.48
C GLY A 126 1.15 14.83 14.26
N ALA A 127 1.86 15.35 13.26
CA ALA A 127 1.83 16.75 12.89
C ALA A 127 0.42 17.19 12.48
N LEU A 128 -0.25 16.43 11.60
CA LEU A 128 -1.61 16.73 11.16
C LEU A 128 -2.63 16.73 12.30
N VAL A 129 -2.57 15.73 13.19
CA VAL A 129 -3.44 15.65 14.38
C VAL A 129 -3.18 16.82 15.35
N ALA A 130 -1.92 17.30 15.44
CA ALA A 130 -1.57 18.49 16.22
C ALA A 130 -1.96 19.82 15.54
N GLY A 131 -2.52 19.79 14.33
CA GLY A 131 -2.85 20.97 13.53
C GLY A 131 -1.63 21.65 12.92
N GLU A 132 -0.47 20.97 12.90
CA GLU A 132 0.76 21.49 12.27
C GLU A 132 0.72 21.26 10.76
N PRO A 133 1.22 22.23 9.97
CA PRO A 133 1.23 22.08 8.52
C PRO A 133 2.25 21.05 8.03
N VAL A 134 1.87 20.32 6.99
CA VAL A 134 2.69 19.32 6.30
C VAL A 134 2.87 19.71 4.83
N SER A 135 4.08 19.60 4.31
CA SER A 135 4.36 19.83 2.89
C SER A 135 4.08 18.59 2.05
N LEU A 136 3.33 18.73 0.96
CA LEU A 136 3.17 17.68 -0.05
C LEU A 136 4.01 18.03 -1.28
N CYS A 137 5.21 17.45 -1.38
CA CYS A 137 6.14 17.64 -2.48
C CYS A 137 5.85 16.61 -3.59
N THR A 138 5.38 17.05 -4.75
CA THR A 138 4.96 16.12 -5.78
C THR A 138 5.55 16.44 -7.16
N ALA A 139 6.00 15.40 -7.89
CA ALA A 139 6.36 15.44 -9.31
C ALA A 139 5.15 15.15 -10.22
N PHE A 140 3.99 14.79 -9.64
CA PHE A 140 2.78 14.43 -10.34
C PHE A 140 1.67 15.45 -10.07
N PRO A 141 0.71 15.61 -11.00
CA PRO A 141 -0.41 16.51 -10.78
C PRO A 141 -1.30 16.00 -9.63
N VAL A 142 -1.65 16.90 -8.73
CA VAL A 142 -2.60 16.68 -7.63
C VAL A 142 -3.68 17.74 -7.73
N GLU A 143 -4.94 17.35 -7.51
CA GLU A 143 -6.04 18.30 -7.46
C GLU A 143 -5.87 19.26 -6.27
N LYS A 144 -5.98 20.57 -6.52
CA LYS A 144 -5.74 21.59 -5.49
C LYS A 144 -6.62 21.46 -4.25
N ASN A 145 -7.82 20.91 -4.40
CA ASN A 145 -8.79 20.75 -3.32
C ASN A 145 -8.81 19.34 -2.72
N ALA A 146 -7.83 18.47 -3.10
CA ALA A 146 -7.77 17.10 -2.59
C ALA A 146 -7.40 17.02 -1.09
N PHE A 147 -6.82 18.09 -0.55
CA PHE A 147 -6.36 18.14 0.83
C PHE A 147 -6.81 19.42 1.56
N PRO A 148 -6.93 19.39 2.89
CA PRO A 148 -7.20 20.58 3.68
C PRO A 148 -6.00 21.55 3.67
N GLU A 149 -6.22 22.78 4.12
CA GLU A 149 -5.19 23.84 4.14
C GLU A 149 -3.94 23.49 4.97
N THR A 150 -4.06 22.54 5.89
CA THR A 150 -2.93 22.01 6.67
C THR A 150 -1.94 21.20 5.80
N VAL A 151 -2.32 20.80 4.59
CA VAL A 151 -1.42 20.14 3.62
C VAL A 151 -1.09 21.11 2.49
N GLN A 152 0.14 21.60 2.47
CA GLN A 152 0.61 22.56 1.48
C GLN A 152 1.27 21.85 0.31
N ILE A 153 0.60 21.92 -0.86
CA ILE A 153 1.07 21.26 -2.09
C ILE A 153 2.11 22.15 -2.77
N GLN A 154 3.25 21.56 -3.11
CA GLN A 154 4.34 22.22 -3.81
C GLN A 154 5.04 21.30 -4.81
N SER A 155 5.87 21.87 -5.69
CA SER A 155 6.69 21.08 -6.61
C SER A 155 7.69 20.21 -5.84
N PHE A 156 7.97 19.01 -6.36
CA PHE A 156 8.97 18.11 -5.80
C PHE A 156 10.37 18.74 -5.73
N SER A 157 10.69 19.64 -6.66
CA SER A 157 11.98 20.34 -6.73
C SER A 157 12.12 21.49 -5.72
N GLU A 158 11.06 21.88 -5.03
CA GLU A 158 11.07 22.96 -4.06
C GLU A 158 11.43 22.44 -2.66
N THR A 159 12.19 23.26 -1.92
CA THR A 159 12.49 22.93 -0.51
C THR A 159 11.25 23.15 0.35
N PRO A 160 10.79 22.11 1.09
CA PRO A 160 9.62 22.25 1.95
C PRO A 160 9.88 23.19 3.13
N PRO A 161 8.92 24.08 3.45
CA PRO A 161 9.05 24.97 4.59
C PRO A 161 8.80 24.29 5.95
N HIS A 162 8.22 23.08 5.95
CA HIS A 162 7.80 22.38 7.16
C HIS A 162 8.72 21.21 7.52
N ALA A 163 8.76 20.86 8.81
CA ALA A 163 9.56 19.77 9.32
C ALA A 163 9.07 18.39 8.85
N CYS A 164 7.77 18.28 8.54
CA CYS A 164 7.11 17.08 8.03
C CYS A 164 6.75 17.28 6.55
N ALA A 165 7.15 16.34 5.71
CA ALA A 165 6.85 16.35 4.29
C ALA A 165 6.39 14.96 3.80
N VAL A 166 5.50 14.96 2.81
CA VAL A 166 5.14 13.77 2.02
C VAL A 166 5.67 13.99 0.62
N ALA A 167 6.43 13.04 0.09
CA ALA A 167 7.07 13.12 -1.21
C ALA A 167 6.45 12.11 -2.18
N ILE A 168 5.82 12.58 -3.26
CA ILE A 168 5.28 11.73 -4.33
C ILE A 168 6.16 11.88 -5.57
N ALA A 169 7.01 10.90 -5.82
CA ALA A 169 7.91 10.87 -6.96
C ALA A 169 8.31 9.44 -7.31
N ASP A 170 8.73 9.20 -8.54
CA ASP A 170 9.28 7.93 -9.01
C ASP A 170 10.83 7.89 -8.95
N THR A 171 11.45 8.97 -8.50
CA THR A 171 12.90 9.10 -8.34
C THR A 171 13.37 8.83 -6.92
N THR A 172 14.65 8.54 -6.75
CA THR A 172 15.30 8.36 -5.43
C THR A 172 15.85 9.67 -4.86
N GLU A 173 15.56 10.80 -5.50
CA GLU A 173 15.98 12.10 -5.00
C GLU A 173 15.34 12.39 -3.63
N SER A 174 16.10 13.03 -2.77
CA SER A 174 15.67 13.33 -1.40
C SER A 174 15.02 14.70 -1.31
N VAL A 175 13.97 14.78 -0.49
CA VAL A 175 13.35 16.03 -0.07
C VAL A 175 14.03 16.50 1.22
N ALA A 176 14.39 17.78 1.30
CA ALA A 176 15.16 18.34 2.41
C ALA A 176 14.25 18.72 3.60
N ALA A 177 13.75 17.70 4.32
CA ALA A 177 12.98 17.88 5.56
C ALA A 177 13.42 16.85 6.60
N PRO A 178 13.25 17.12 7.92
CA PRO A 178 13.57 16.19 9.00
C PRO A 178 12.80 14.86 8.92
N HIS A 179 11.52 14.93 8.56
CA HIS A 179 10.63 13.77 8.43
C HIS A 179 9.98 13.77 7.05
N VAL A 180 10.30 12.76 6.23
CA VAL A 180 9.77 12.63 4.86
C VAL A 180 9.16 11.25 4.66
N LEU A 181 7.87 11.20 4.37
CA LEU A 181 7.19 10.00 3.93
C LEU A 181 7.25 9.90 2.41
N TYR A 182 7.90 8.86 1.87
CA TYR A 182 8.00 8.64 0.43
C TYR A 182 6.89 7.73 -0.08
N LEU A 183 6.09 8.26 -0.99
CA LEU A 183 5.01 7.55 -1.71
C LEU A 183 5.39 7.40 -3.18
N ARG A 184 5.51 6.16 -3.65
CA ARG A 184 5.97 5.84 -5.01
C ARG A 184 4.81 5.37 -5.89
N PRO A 185 4.43 6.15 -6.90
CA PRO A 185 3.47 5.69 -7.91
C PRO A 185 4.10 4.59 -8.78
N LYS A 186 3.32 3.64 -9.24
CA LYS A 186 3.73 2.63 -10.23
C LYS A 186 3.72 3.23 -11.63
N SER A 187 4.60 4.20 -11.89
CA SER A 187 4.66 5.00 -13.11
C SER A 187 5.67 4.52 -14.16
N LEU A 188 6.61 3.62 -13.76
CA LEU A 188 7.71 3.24 -14.62
C LEU A 188 7.49 1.87 -15.29
N VAL A 189 7.55 1.85 -16.61
CA VAL A 189 7.62 0.62 -17.41
C VAL A 189 9.02 0.55 -18.03
N LEU A 190 9.80 -0.48 -17.68
CA LEU A 190 11.18 -0.60 -18.15
C LEU A 190 11.29 -1.60 -19.30
N GLY A 191 11.71 -1.11 -20.47
CA GLY A 191 12.04 -1.95 -21.63
C GLY A 191 13.32 -2.72 -21.39
N VAL A 192 13.28 -4.06 -21.50
CA VAL A 192 14.44 -4.93 -21.27
C VAL A 192 14.77 -5.72 -22.53
N GLY A 193 15.99 -5.60 -23.00
CA GLY A 193 16.57 -6.39 -24.08
C GLY A 193 17.96 -6.87 -23.72
N CYS A 194 18.32 -8.09 -24.11
CA CYS A 194 19.64 -8.65 -23.84
C CYS A 194 20.09 -9.63 -24.94
N LYS A 195 21.37 -9.98 -24.95
CA LYS A 195 21.88 -11.09 -25.78
C LYS A 195 21.26 -12.40 -25.31
N LYS A 196 21.10 -13.35 -26.24
CA LYS A 196 20.61 -14.70 -25.92
C LYS A 196 21.53 -15.38 -24.90
N GLN A 197 20.92 -16.03 -23.90
CA GLN A 197 21.64 -16.75 -22.84
C GLN A 197 22.62 -15.90 -22.01
N ILE A 198 22.32 -14.63 -21.81
CA ILE A 198 23.10 -13.80 -20.87
C ILE A 198 22.93 -14.36 -19.44
N PRO A 199 23.99 -14.35 -18.60
CA PRO A 199 23.85 -14.75 -17.20
C PRO A 199 22.83 -13.86 -16.47
N PRO A 200 21.88 -14.45 -15.72
CA PRO A 200 20.88 -13.67 -14.96
C PRO A 200 21.49 -12.60 -14.04
N ALA A 201 22.60 -12.92 -13.36
CA ALA A 201 23.30 -11.98 -12.48
C ALA A 201 23.84 -10.77 -13.23
N HIS A 202 24.26 -10.92 -14.48
CA HIS A 202 24.74 -9.80 -15.29
C HIS A 202 23.58 -8.86 -15.68
N LEU A 203 22.44 -9.42 -16.12
CA LEU A 203 21.26 -8.60 -16.44
C LEU A 203 20.75 -7.87 -15.20
N GLU A 204 20.73 -8.53 -14.06
CA GLU A 204 20.35 -7.90 -12.78
C GLU A 204 21.29 -6.74 -12.42
N GLN A 205 22.59 -6.93 -12.58
CA GLN A 205 23.55 -5.86 -12.33
C GLN A 205 23.29 -4.65 -13.24
N CYS A 206 23.06 -4.87 -14.54
CA CYS A 206 22.70 -3.80 -15.48
C CYS A 206 21.41 -3.09 -15.08
N PHE A 207 20.40 -3.84 -14.67
CA PHE A 207 19.12 -3.29 -14.22
C PHE A 207 19.29 -2.39 -12.98
N ARG A 208 20.04 -2.85 -11.98
CA ARG A 208 20.30 -2.06 -10.77
C ARG A 208 21.14 -0.82 -11.07
N THR A 209 22.17 -0.96 -11.88
CA THR A 209 23.02 0.16 -12.30
C THR A 209 22.19 1.20 -13.04
N PHE A 210 21.31 0.78 -13.96
CA PHE A 210 20.41 1.68 -14.69
C PHE A 210 19.50 2.48 -13.73
N LEU A 211 18.84 1.81 -12.78
CA LEU A 211 18.00 2.50 -11.80
C LEU A 211 18.81 3.51 -10.98
N GLN A 212 20.02 3.15 -10.56
CA GLN A 212 20.89 4.01 -9.77
C GLN A 212 21.38 5.22 -10.55
N GLU A 213 21.87 5.03 -11.79
CA GLU A 213 22.38 6.10 -12.64
C GLU A 213 21.32 7.12 -13.04
N HIS A 214 20.06 6.66 -13.16
CA HIS A 214 18.93 7.51 -13.50
C HIS A 214 18.11 7.96 -12.27
N HIS A 215 18.59 7.68 -11.07
CA HIS A 215 17.91 8.02 -9.81
C HIS A 215 16.47 7.54 -9.75
N LEU A 216 16.15 6.36 -10.32
CA LEU A 216 14.80 5.81 -10.34
C LEU A 216 14.55 4.90 -9.14
N SER A 217 13.37 5.03 -8.52
CA SER A 217 12.97 4.13 -7.45
C SER A 217 12.50 2.78 -8.01
N LEU A 218 13.04 1.68 -7.47
CA LEU A 218 12.55 0.34 -7.78
C LEU A 218 11.07 0.18 -7.40
N SER A 219 10.64 0.83 -6.33
CA SER A 219 9.25 0.81 -5.88
C SER A 219 8.28 1.47 -6.87
N ALA A 220 8.79 2.33 -7.75
CA ALA A 220 8.00 2.96 -8.81
C ALA A 220 7.90 2.12 -10.09
N VAL A 221 8.66 1.03 -10.22
CA VAL A 221 8.57 0.14 -11.37
C VAL A 221 7.28 -0.66 -11.30
N GLU A 222 6.43 -0.50 -12.32
CA GLU A 222 5.19 -1.26 -12.47
C GLU A 222 5.46 -2.64 -13.06
N LYS A 223 6.21 -2.67 -14.18
CA LYS A 223 6.47 -3.88 -14.96
C LYS A 223 7.72 -3.77 -15.82
N LEU A 224 8.20 -4.92 -16.30
CA LEU A 224 9.19 -5.00 -17.36
C LEU A 224 8.48 -5.25 -18.69
N ALA A 225 9.02 -4.69 -19.77
CA ALA A 225 8.51 -4.90 -21.12
C ALA A 225 9.61 -5.45 -22.03
N THR A 226 9.27 -6.41 -22.89
CA THR A 226 10.21 -6.98 -23.87
C THR A 226 9.49 -7.42 -25.15
N ILE A 227 10.26 -7.75 -26.19
CA ILE A 227 9.70 -8.24 -27.48
C ILE A 227 9.39 -9.73 -27.42
N GLY A 228 8.49 -10.22 -28.28
CA GLY A 228 8.07 -11.61 -28.33
C GLY A 228 9.20 -12.63 -28.43
N LEU A 229 10.30 -12.30 -29.13
CA LEU A 229 11.50 -13.15 -29.25
C LEU A 229 12.24 -13.37 -27.93
N LYS A 230 11.98 -12.53 -26.93
CA LYS A 230 12.64 -12.55 -25.60
C LYS A 230 11.70 -13.02 -24.47
N ARG A 231 10.49 -13.43 -24.81
CA ARG A 231 9.48 -13.94 -23.85
C ARG A 231 10.01 -15.01 -22.90
N GLU A 232 10.83 -15.91 -23.42
CA GLU A 232 11.34 -17.10 -22.69
C GLU A 232 12.83 -16.94 -22.31
N GLU A 233 13.38 -15.73 -22.37
CA GLU A 233 14.78 -15.52 -22.01
C GLU A 233 14.98 -15.70 -20.49
N PRO A 234 15.78 -16.70 -20.06
CA PRO A 234 15.87 -17.06 -18.63
C PRO A 234 16.32 -15.90 -17.74
N ALA A 235 17.21 -15.04 -18.24
CA ALA A 235 17.68 -13.89 -17.48
C ALA A 235 16.58 -12.85 -17.20
N ILE A 236 15.68 -12.62 -18.16
CA ILE A 236 14.53 -11.72 -18.00
C ILE A 236 13.51 -12.31 -17.02
N LEU A 237 13.20 -13.61 -17.17
CA LEU A 237 12.26 -14.28 -16.26
C LEU A 237 12.78 -14.31 -14.82
N ALA A 238 14.07 -14.58 -14.61
CA ALA A 238 14.70 -14.55 -13.30
C ALA A 238 14.65 -13.12 -12.67
N LEU A 239 14.81 -12.07 -13.49
CA LEU A 239 14.66 -10.69 -13.03
C LEU A 239 13.24 -10.38 -12.59
N CYS A 240 12.23 -10.78 -13.39
CA CYS A 240 10.82 -10.64 -13.07
C CYS A 240 10.46 -11.36 -11.77
N GLU A 241 10.89 -12.60 -11.60
CA GLU A 241 10.63 -13.41 -10.41
C GLU A 241 11.26 -12.77 -9.17
N LYS A 242 12.55 -12.40 -9.24
CA LYS A 242 13.29 -11.82 -8.11
C LYS A 242 12.65 -10.54 -7.57
N TYR A 243 12.22 -9.65 -8.47
CA TYR A 243 11.63 -8.35 -8.11
C TYR A 243 10.10 -8.35 -8.11
N ARG A 244 9.48 -9.50 -8.38
CA ARG A 244 8.02 -9.66 -8.47
C ARG A 244 7.38 -8.67 -9.44
N LEU A 245 8.05 -8.45 -10.58
CA LEU A 245 7.60 -7.54 -11.63
C LEU A 245 6.90 -8.33 -12.74
N PRO A 246 5.70 -7.94 -13.19
CA PRO A 246 5.05 -8.50 -14.36
C PRO A 246 5.90 -8.30 -15.63
N LEU A 247 5.82 -9.24 -16.57
CA LEU A 247 6.44 -9.12 -17.87
C LEU A 247 5.38 -8.86 -18.95
N GLU A 248 5.48 -7.71 -19.61
CA GLU A 248 4.66 -7.37 -20.77
C GLU A 248 5.40 -7.70 -22.06
N ILE A 249 4.71 -8.33 -23.00
CA ILE A 249 5.26 -8.63 -24.32
C ILE A 249 4.75 -7.62 -25.34
N CYS A 250 5.66 -6.76 -25.80
CA CYS A 250 5.36 -5.78 -26.82
C CYS A 250 5.23 -6.45 -28.20
N LEU A 251 4.15 -6.15 -28.92
CA LEU A 251 3.97 -6.58 -30.29
C LEU A 251 4.81 -5.66 -31.21
N LEU A 252 5.68 -6.25 -32.02
CA LEU A 252 6.55 -5.51 -32.95
C LEU A 252 5.82 -4.66 -33.99
N TYR A 253 4.51 -4.88 -34.17
CA TYR A 253 3.69 -4.19 -35.18
C TYR A 253 3.19 -2.79 -34.77
N THR A 254 3.44 -2.34 -33.56
CA THR A 254 2.92 -1.05 -33.06
C THR A 254 3.93 0.09 -33.06
N SER A 255 5.20 -0.16 -33.41
CA SER A 255 6.21 0.89 -33.55
C SER A 255 7.04 0.65 -34.81
N PRO A 256 6.88 1.46 -35.89
CA PRO A 256 7.78 1.40 -37.02
C PRO A 256 9.19 1.81 -36.53
N SER A 257 10.12 0.87 -36.67
CA SER A 257 11.53 1.15 -36.37
C SER A 257 12.04 2.20 -37.37
N PRO A 258 12.80 3.23 -36.95
CA PRO A 258 13.45 4.17 -37.87
C PRO A 258 14.46 3.50 -38.82
N ARG A 259 14.73 2.18 -38.67
CA ARG A 259 15.59 1.38 -39.54
C ARG A 259 14.86 0.67 -40.66
N ASP A 260 13.52 0.74 -40.71
CA ASP A 260 12.69 0.10 -41.73
C ASP A 260 12.12 1.14 -42.72
N ALA A 261 12.67 2.36 -42.75
CA ALA A 261 12.38 3.43 -43.67
C ALA A 261 13.53 3.67 -44.66
#